data_f96e8c9ea3336406dfaa78a090cdd1c7
#
_entry.id   f96e8c9ea3336406dfaa78a090cdd1c7
#
_cell.length_a   1.000
_cell.length_b   1.000
_cell.length_c   1.000
_cell.angle_alpha   90.00
_cell.angle_beta   90.00
_cell.angle_gamma   90.00
#
_symmetry.space_group_name_H-M   'P 1'
#
loop_
_entity.id
_entity.type
_entity.pdbx_description
1 polymer ?
#
loop_
_entity_poly.entity_id
_entity_poly.type
_entity_poly.pdbx_seq_one_letter_code
_entity_poly.pdbx_strand_id
1 'polypeptide(L)'
;MSGQFAIKGYILQSLVALLESFNGDWLTISVEPNDESEKVDIRWTYADGSKKVVQVKSSINRMTLSKIRKWARELRLGTLDAKEYELFLIGEIDNNIKKEVEGVTINKKSYSISDFKDIIYSRLNSFFQTKNISPIDSNTGTLFINSLNHEILED
;
A
#
# COMPACT_ATOMS: atom_id res chain seq x y z
N MET A 1 -1.88 24.30 -2.56
CA MET A 1 -1.01 23.33 -3.26
C MET A 1 -0.63 22.13 -2.39
N SER A 2 -0.29 22.33 -1.13
CA SER A 2 0.07 21.22 -0.22
C SER A 2 -1.07 20.20 0.01
N GLY A 3 -2.32 20.65 0.14
CA GLY A 3 -3.46 19.78 0.39
C GLY A 3 -3.76 18.77 -0.71
N GLN A 4 -3.61 19.13 -1.98
CA GLN A 4 -3.87 18.22 -3.10
C GLN A 4 -2.85 17.06 -3.17
N PHE A 5 -1.59 17.33 -2.82
CA PHE A 5 -0.56 16.28 -2.78
C PHE A 5 -0.77 15.34 -1.59
N ALA A 6 -1.20 15.86 -0.45
CA ALA A 6 -1.52 15.04 0.73
C ALA A 6 -2.72 14.12 0.46
N ILE A 7 -3.80 14.64 -0.15
CA ILE A 7 -4.98 13.86 -0.55
C ILE A 7 -4.61 12.74 -1.52
N LYS A 8 -3.81 13.03 -2.56
CA LYS A 8 -3.34 12.00 -3.50
C LYS A 8 -2.50 10.93 -2.82
N GLY A 9 -1.66 11.31 -1.87
CA GLY A 9 -0.88 10.37 -1.08
C GLY A 9 -1.76 9.43 -0.26
N TYR A 10 -2.74 9.98 0.45
CA TYR A 10 -3.67 9.20 1.26
C TYR A 10 -4.51 8.23 0.42
N ILE A 11 -5.02 8.66 -0.73
CA ILE A 11 -5.76 7.79 -1.66
C ILE A 11 -4.86 6.63 -2.10
N LEU A 12 -3.62 6.90 -2.47
CA LEU A 12 -2.69 5.87 -2.91
C LEU A 12 -2.41 4.86 -1.80
N GLN A 13 -2.19 5.31 -0.58
CA GLN A 13 -1.99 4.45 0.59
C GLN A 13 -3.21 3.57 0.84
N SER A 14 -4.41 4.13 0.76
CA SER A 14 -5.66 3.41 0.93
C SER A 14 -5.88 2.36 -0.16
N LEU A 15 -5.54 2.67 -1.42
CA LEU A 15 -5.60 1.72 -2.53
C LEU A 15 -4.59 0.58 -2.35
N VAL A 16 -3.39 0.87 -1.88
CA VAL A 16 -2.38 -0.16 -1.56
C VAL A 16 -2.87 -1.06 -0.42
N ALA A 17 -3.41 -0.48 0.65
CA ALA A 17 -3.97 -1.23 1.77
C ALA A 17 -5.09 -2.17 1.30
N LEU A 18 -6.00 -1.67 0.46
CA LEU A 18 -7.08 -2.46 -0.12
C LEU A 18 -6.55 -3.59 -1.01
N LEU A 19 -5.60 -3.29 -1.90
CA LEU A 19 -4.98 -4.28 -2.79
C LEU A 19 -4.33 -5.42 -2.01
N GLU A 20 -3.56 -5.09 -0.99
CA GLU A 20 -2.84 -6.06 -0.18
C GLU A 20 -3.74 -6.78 0.85
N SER A 21 -4.92 -6.24 1.16
CA SER A 21 -5.87 -6.83 2.13
C SER A 21 -6.40 -8.19 1.73
N PHE A 22 -6.34 -8.53 0.44
CA PHE A 22 -6.74 -9.85 -0.05
C PHE A 22 -5.72 -10.95 0.23
N ASN A 23 -4.55 -10.58 0.75
CA ASN A 23 -3.47 -11.52 1.06
C ASN A 23 -3.25 -11.61 2.57
N GLY A 24 -3.07 -12.83 3.08
CA GLY A 24 -2.58 -13.10 4.43
C GLY A 24 -3.64 -13.12 5.54
N ASP A 25 -3.15 -13.35 6.76
CA ASP A 25 -3.95 -13.61 7.96
C ASP A 25 -3.92 -12.42 8.93
N TRP A 26 -4.06 -11.22 8.41
CA TRP A 26 -4.10 -10.01 9.22
C TRP A 26 -5.39 -9.92 10.07
N LEU A 27 -5.30 -9.27 11.21
CA LEU A 27 -6.42 -8.98 12.09
C LEU A 27 -7.00 -7.59 11.84
N THR A 28 -6.14 -6.58 11.76
CA THR A 28 -6.54 -5.20 11.47
C THR A 28 -5.56 -4.53 10.50
N ILE A 29 -6.08 -3.56 9.75
CA ILE A 29 -5.32 -2.66 8.88
C ILE A 29 -5.60 -1.23 9.35
N SER A 30 -4.55 -0.43 9.47
CA SER A 30 -4.68 1.01 9.72
C SER A 30 -3.90 1.79 8.68
N VAL A 31 -4.55 2.77 8.08
CA VAL A 31 -3.92 3.73 7.16
C VAL A 31 -3.62 5.01 7.93
N GLU A 32 -2.41 5.51 7.81
CA GLU A 32 -1.88 6.66 8.58
C GLU A 32 -2.17 6.55 10.11
N PRO A 33 -1.68 5.48 10.76
CA PRO A 33 -2.00 5.26 12.18
C PRO A 33 -1.40 6.37 13.05
N ASN A 34 -2.24 7.01 13.87
CA ASN A 34 -1.87 8.15 14.72
C ASN A 34 -0.86 7.80 15.82
N ASP A 35 -0.77 6.54 16.19
CA ASP A 35 0.12 6.01 17.24
C ASP A 35 1.45 5.46 16.69
N GLU A 36 1.75 5.74 15.44
CA GLU A 36 3.01 5.36 14.80
C GLU A 36 3.80 6.59 14.33
N SER A 37 5.04 6.35 13.90
CA SER A 37 5.86 7.36 13.23
C SER A 37 5.17 7.88 11.96
N GLU A 38 5.40 9.15 11.63
CA GLU A 38 4.95 9.76 10.37
C GLU A 38 5.48 9.07 9.09
N LYS A 39 6.43 8.13 9.24
CA LYS A 39 6.95 7.32 8.14
C LYS A 39 6.14 6.06 7.88
N VAL A 40 5.21 5.72 8.77
CA VAL A 40 4.33 4.56 8.63
C VAL A 40 3.04 4.99 7.95
N ASP A 41 2.86 4.57 6.72
CA ASP A 41 1.63 4.85 5.96
C ASP A 41 0.55 3.80 6.20
N ILE A 42 0.95 2.53 6.38
CA ILE A 42 0.02 1.42 6.64
C ILE A 42 0.61 0.53 7.74
N ARG A 43 -0.25 0.14 8.68
CA ARG A 43 0.08 -0.85 9.70
C ARG A 43 -0.85 -2.06 9.61
N TRP A 44 -0.26 -3.23 9.54
CA TRP A 44 -0.94 -4.51 9.65
C TRP A 44 -0.73 -5.08 11.04
N THR A 45 -1.78 -5.52 11.69
CA THR A 45 -1.69 -6.19 12.99
C THR A 45 -2.18 -7.63 12.84
N TYR A 46 -1.46 -8.57 13.41
CA TYR A 46 -1.75 -9.99 13.35
C TYR A 46 -2.26 -10.52 14.69
N ALA A 47 -2.87 -11.71 14.68
CA ALA A 47 -3.48 -12.34 15.84
C ALA A 47 -2.50 -12.59 17.00
N ASP A 48 -1.21 -12.77 16.70
CA ASP A 48 -0.14 -12.93 17.70
C ASP A 48 0.32 -11.61 18.34
N GLY A 49 -0.29 -10.50 17.99
CA GLY A 49 0.06 -9.16 18.44
C GLY A 49 1.23 -8.53 17.69
N SER A 50 1.86 -9.24 16.76
CA SER A 50 2.91 -8.67 15.93
C SER A 50 2.35 -7.69 14.92
N LYS A 51 3.20 -6.77 14.44
CA LYS A 51 2.83 -5.81 13.41
C LYS A 51 3.83 -5.76 12.26
N LYS A 52 3.31 -5.46 11.09
CA LYS A 52 4.07 -5.08 9.90
C LYS A 52 3.77 -3.62 9.59
N VAL A 53 4.80 -2.86 9.31
CA VAL A 53 4.68 -1.46 8.91
C VAL A 53 5.14 -1.25 7.48
N VAL A 54 4.40 -0.43 6.75
CA VAL A 54 4.61 -0.18 5.33
C VAL A 54 4.69 1.31 5.09
N GLN A 55 5.66 1.73 4.28
CA GLN A 55 5.70 3.06 3.69
C GLN A 55 5.47 2.94 2.18
N VAL A 56 4.56 3.75 1.65
CA VAL A 56 4.22 3.81 0.23
C VAL A 56 4.93 4.97 -0.43
N LYS A 57 5.64 4.72 -1.50
CA LYS A 57 6.30 5.75 -2.31
C LYS A 57 5.91 5.60 -3.77
N SER A 58 5.55 6.69 -4.40
CA SER A 58 5.33 6.76 -5.85
C SER A 58 6.19 7.86 -6.46
N SER A 59 6.68 7.65 -7.68
CA SER A 59 7.47 8.65 -8.39
C SER A 59 7.32 8.48 -9.90
N ILE A 60 7.22 9.62 -10.60
CA ILE A 60 7.35 9.66 -12.06
C ILE A 60 8.81 9.58 -12.51
N ASN A 61 9.73 9.93 -11.60
CA ASN A 61 11.15 9.81 -11.81
C ASN A 61 11.66 8.48 -11.26
N ARG A 62 12.71 7.96 -11.89
CA ARG A 62 13.35 6.72 -11.45
C ARG A 62 13.80 6.82 -9.99
N MET A 63 13.40 5.83 -9.19
CA MET A 63 13.81 5.68 -7.80
C MET A 63 15.15 4.98 -7.73
N THR A 64 16.15 5.69 -7.22
CA THR A 64 17.53 5.20 -7.12
C THR A 64 17.74 4.40 -5.84
N LEU A 65 18.76 3.54 -5.84
CA LEU A 65 19.16 2.77 -4.65
C LEU A 65 19.45 3.70 -3.45
N SER A 66 20.06 4.86 -3.68
CA SER A 66 20.35 5.84 -2.61
C SER A 66 19.06 6.33 -1.93
N LYS A 67 18.05 6.69 -2.70
CA LYS A 67 16.73 7.11 -2.17
C LYS A 67 16.07 5.97 -1.39
N ILE A 68 16.07 4.77 -1.95
CA ILE A 68 15.45 3.59 -1.34
C ILE A 68 16.13 3.25 -0.01
N ARG A 69 17.45 3.28 0.06
CA ARG A 69 18.20 3.11 1.32
C ARG A 69 17.82 4.14 2.37
N LYS A 70 17.69 5.40 1.96
CA LYS A 70 17.29 6.48 2.87
C LYS A 70 15.90 6.19 3.47
N TRP A 71 14.91 5.90 2.64
CA TRP A 71 13.55 5.58 3.10
C TRP A 71 13.51 4.34 3.98
N ALA A 72 14.24 3.29 3.62
CA ALA A 72 14.31 2.07 4.43
C ALA A 72 14.87 2.34 5.84
N ARG A 73 15.94 3.12 5.95
CA ARG A 73 16.51 3.51 7.25
C ARG A 73 15.54 4.36 8.06
N GLU A 74 14.91 5.36 7.43
CA GLU A 74 13.93 6.23 8.09
C GLU A 74 12.74 5.41 8.64
N LEU A 75 12.21 4.47 7.88
CA LEU A 75 11.13 3.59 8.31
C LEU A 75 11.53 2.75 9.51
N ARG A 76 12.69 2.11 9.47
CA ARG A 76 13.19 1.27 10.56
C ARG A 76 13.49 2.05 11.83
N LEU A 77 14.15 3.19 11.70
CA LEU A 77 14.51 4.03 12.85
C LEU A 77 13.28 4.67 13.51
N GLY A 78 12.25 4.95 12.71
CA GLY A 78 10.99 5.50 13.21
C GLY A 78 10.10 4.51 13.94
N THR A 79 10.31 3.20 13.75
CA THR A 79 9.44 2.16 14.31
C THR A 79 10.27 0.93 14.69
N LEU A 80 10.72 0.87 15.94
CA LEU A 80 11.68 -0.17 16.36
C LEU A 80 11.03 -1.52 16.74
N ASP A 81 9.73 -1.55 16.95
CA ASP A 81 8.98 -2.69 17.50
C ASP A 81 8.17 -3.47 16.46
N ALA A 82 8.32 -3.16 15.18
CA ALA A 82 7.68 -3.94 14.13
C ALA A 82 8.45 -5.24 13.84
N LYS A 83 7.70 -6.31 13.57
CA LYS A 83 8.25 -7.60 13.14
C LYS A 83 8.73 -7.55 11.69
N GLU A 84 8.00 -6.82 10.84
CA GLU A 84 8.28 -6.69 9.42
C GLU A 84 8.19 -5.24 8.98
N TYR A 85 9.06 -4.88 8.04
CA TYR A 85 9.13 -3.56 7.42
C TYR A 85 9.06 -3.71 5.90
N GLU A 86 8.26 -2.88 5.26
CA GLU A 86 8.10 -2.92 3.81
C GLU A 86 8.09 -1.50 3.21
N LEU A 87 8.80 -1.34 2.10
CA LEU A 87 8.61 -0.22 1.18
C LEU A 87 7.79 -0.70 -0.02
N PHE A 88 6.63 -0.11 -0.21
CA PHE A 88 5.80 -0.35 -1.39
C PHE A 88 6.06 0.76 -2.41
N LEU A 89 6.75 0.40 -3.48
CA LEU A 89 7.28 1.34 -4.47
C LEU A 89 6.53 1.23 -5.79
N ILE A 90 6.00 2.36 -6.26
CA ILE A 90 5.22 2.46 -7.49
C ILE A 90 5.93 3.38 -8.46
N GLY A 91 6.32 2.86 -9.60
CA GLY A 91 7.01 3.59 -10.65
C GLY A 91 8.29 2.90 -11.11
N GLU A 92 9.12 3.63 -11.83
CA GLU A 92 10.37 3.12 -12.36
C GLU A 92 11.44 3.05 -11.25
N ILE A 93 12.12 1.92 -11.15
CA ILE A 93 13.11 1.62 -10.10
C ILE A 93 14.38 1.09 -10.76
N ASP A 94 15.54 1.41 -10.19
CA ASP A 94 16.82 0.87 -10.64
C ASP A 94 16.78 -0.67 -10.71
N ASN A 95 17.31 -1.24 -11.78
CA ASN A 95 17.23 -2.69 -12.06
C ASN A 95 17.98 -3.56 -11.04
N ASN A 96 18.95 -3.01 -10.32
CA ASN A 96 19.81 -3.71 -9.38
C ASN A 96 19.29 -3.71 -7.93
N ILE A 97 18.07 -3.22 -7.70
CA ILE A 97 17.47 -3.20 -6.36
C ILE A 97 17.09 -4.62 -5.94
N LYS A 98 17.64 -5.07 -4.82
CA LYS A 98 17.34 -6.36 -4.22
C LYS A 98 15.93 -6.37 -3.61
N LYS A 99 15.42 -7.58 -3.30
CA LYS A 99 14.14 -7.76 -2.60
C LYS A 99 14.15 -7.26 -1.16
N GLU A 100 15.33 -7.07 -0.58
CA GLU A 100 15.53 -6.52 0.74
C GLU A 100 16.67 -5.50 0.72
N VAL A 101 16.45 -4.36 1.37
CA VAL A 101 17.43 -3.27 1.52
C VAL A 101 17.36 -2.78 2.96
N GLU A 102 18.51 -2.77 3.66
CA GLU A 102 18.61 -2.31 5.06
C GLU A 102 17.61 -3.02 6.02
N GLY A 103 17.31 -4.30 5.76
CA GLY A 103 16.33 -5.06 6.55
C GLY A 103 14.86 -4.72 6.28
N VAL A 104 14.59 -4.04 5.17
CA VAL A 104 13.24 -3.68 4.72
C VAL A 104 12.93 -4.42 3.43
N THR A 105 11.79 -5.07 3.37
CA THR A 105 11.29 -5.72 2.14
C THR A 105 10.93 -4.69 1.10
N ILE A 106 11.39 -4.89 -0.13
CA ILE A 106 11.10 -4.01 -1.26
C ILE A 106 10.04 -4.63 -2.15
N ASN A 107 8.84 -4.06 -2.13
CA ASN A 107 7.73 -4.46 -2.97
C ASN A 107 7.61 -3.49 -4.15
N LYS A 108 8.08 -3.92 -5.31
CA LYS A 108 8.13 -3.08 -6.52
C LYS A 108 6.90 -3.32 -7.38
N LYS A 109 6.26 -2.23 -7.80
CA LYS A 109 5.13 -2.26 -8.74
C LYS A 109 5.36 -1.27 -9.87
N SER A 110 5.28 -1.76 -11.09
CA SER A 110 5.51 -0.97 -12.30
C SER A 110 4.22 -0.41 -12.91
N TYR A 111 3.08 -0.57 -12.24
CA TYR A 111 1.82 -0.06 -12.78
C TYR A 111 1.55 1.39 -12.42
N SER A 112 0.76 2.05 -13.25
CA SER A 112 0.24 3.38 -12.99
C SER A 112 -0.89 3.34 -11.94
N ILE A 113 -1.24 4.50 -11.38
CA ILE A 113 -2.37 4.61 -10.45
C ILE A 113 -3.69 4.21 -11.12
N SER A 114 -3.85 4.48 -12.42
CA SER A 114 -5.03 4.05 -13.18
C SER A 114 -5.18 2.52 -13.24
N ASP A 115 -4.07 1.79 -13.29
CA ASP A 115 -4.09 0.33 -13.32
C ASP A 115 -4.53 -0.28 -11.98
N PHE A 116 -4.40 0.45 -10.87
CA PHE A 116 -4.81 -0.02 -9.55
C PHE A 116 -6.29 -0.40 -9.48
N LYS A 117 -7.16 0.36 -10.13
CA LYS A 117 -8.60 0.09 -10.14
C LYS A 117 -8.91 -1.27 -10.75
N ASP A 118 -8.31 -1.56 -11.88
CA ASP A 118 -8.49 -2.84 -12.58
C ASP A 118 -7.90 -4.00 -11.79
N ILE A 119 -6.73 -3.79 -11.18
CA ILE A 119 -6.07 -4.80 -10.34
C ILE A 119 -6.90 -5.09 -9.09
N ILE A 120 -7.41 -4.07 -8.42
CA ILE A 120 -8.26 -4.22 -7.23
C ILE A 120 -9.55 -4.96 -7.59
N TYR A 121 -10.18 -4.59 -8.69
CA TYR A 121 -11.37 -5.26 -9.20
C TYR A 121 -11.11 -6.75 -9.47
N SER A 122 -10.02 -7.07 -10.15
CA SER A 122 -9.62 -8.45 -10.42
C SER A 122 -9.36 -9.25 -9.14
N ARG A 123 -8.69 -8.65 -8.15
CA ARG A 123 -8.42 -9.28 -6.85
C ARG A 123 -9.68 -9.51 -6.04
N LEU A 124 -10.60 -8.55 -6.05
CA LEU A 124 -11.88 -8.67 -5.37
C LEU A 124 -12.69 -9.84 -5.95
N ASN A 125 -12.77 -9.97 -7.27
CA ASN A 125 -13.48 -11.08 -7.90
C ASN A 125 -12.80 -12.42 -7.64
N SER A 126 -11.47 -12.48 -7.63
CA SER A 126 -10.75 -13.70 -7.25
C SER A 126 -11.05 -14.10 -5.81
N PHE A 127 -11.12 -13.15 -4.90
CA PHE A 127 -11.49 -13.39 -3.51
C PHE A 127 -12.94 -13.90 -3.38
N PHE A 128 -13.90 -13.29 -4.07
CA PHE A 128 -15.28 -13.75 -4.10
C PHE A 128 -15.40 -15.17 -4.62
N GLN A 129 -14.64 -15.51 -5.64
CA GLN A 129 -14.58 -16.85 -6.18
C GLN A 129 -14.13 -17.88 -5.13
N THR A 130 -13.13 -17.55 -4.29
CA THR A 130 -12.71 -18.42 -3.19
C THR A 130 -13.78 -18.62 -2.11
N LYS A 131 -14.74 -17.70 -2.01
CA LYS A 131 -15.86 -17.73 -1.04
C LYS A 131 -17.17 -18.24 -1.66
N ASN A 132 -17.14 -18.75 -2.89
CA ASN A 132 -18.33 -19.14 -3.66
C ASN A 132 -19.37 -18.02 -3.80
N ILE A 133 -18.90 -16.77 -3.89
CA ILE A 133 -19.74 -15.60 -4.14
C ILE A 133 -19.64 -15.27 -5.63
N SER A 134 -20.77 -14.93 -6.26
CA SER A 134 -20.81 -14.53 -7.66
C SER A 134 -19.93 -13.29 -7.90
N PRO A 135 -19.17 -13.25 -9.00
CA PRO A 135 -18.38 -12.06 -9.35
C PRO A 135 -19.27 -10.83 -9.47
N ILE A 136 -18.76 -9.68 -9.09
CA ILE A 136 -19.38 -8.39 -9.37
C ILE A 136 -19.14 -8.08 -10.85
N ASP A 137 -20.17 -7.57 -11.56
CA ASP A 137 -19.95 -7.07 -12.90
C ASP A 137 -19.02 -5.84 -12.92
N SER A 138 -18.42 -5.57 -14.07
CA SER A 138 -17.40 -4.51 -14.19
C SER A 138 -17.93 -3.11 -13.86
N ASN A 139 -19.20 -2.83 -14.18
CA ASN A 139 -19.82 -1.54 -13.88
C ASN A 139 -20.02 -1.36 -12.36
N THR A 140 -20.57 -2.37 -11.70
CA THR A 140 -20.75 -2.37 -10.24
C THR A 140 -19.40 -2.29 -9.52
N GLY A 141 -18.39 -3.03 -9.97
CA GLY A 141 -17.03 -2.97 -9.43
C GLY A 141 -16.40 -1.59 -9.59
N THR A 142 -16.55 -0.96 -10.75
CA THR A 142 -16.08 0.40 -11.00
C THR A 142 -16.78 1.43 -10.11
N LEU A 143 -18.10 1.33 -9.95
CA LEU A 143 -18.88 2.20 -9.06
C LEU A 143 -18.44 2.04 -7.60
N PHE A 144 -18.21 0.80 -7.15
CA PHE A 144 -17.73 0.52 -5.79
C PHE A 144 -16.36 1.16 -5.54
N ILE A 145 -15.39 0.97 -6.43
CA ILE A 145 -14.04 1.53 -6.32
C ILE A 145 -14.09 3.07 -6.37
N ASN A 146 -14.93 3.64 -7.23
CA ASN A 146 -15.11 5.09 -7.30
C ASN A 146 -15.77 5.66 -6.04
N SER A 147 -16.73 4.94 -5.43
CA SER A 147 -17.33 5.32 -4.14
C SER A 147 -16.30 5.37 -3.03
N LEU A 148 -15.43 4.37 -2.91
CA LEU A 148 -14.33 4.37 -1.95
C LEU A 148 -13.40 5.58 -2.14
N ASN A 149 -13.11 5.93 -3.38
CA ASN A 149 -12.31 7.11 -3.69
C ASN A 149 -13.04 8.42 -3.33
N HIS A 150 -14.37 8.48 -3.48
CA HIS A 150 -15.17 9.66 -3.13
C HIS A 150 -15.26 9.88 -1.62
N GLU A 151 -15.52 8.82 -0.86
CA GLU A 151 -15.56 8.91 0.62
C GLU A 151 -14.24 9.40 1.21
N ILE A 152 -13.12 9.00 0.62
CA ILE A 152 -11.78 9.46 1.02
C ILE A 152 -11.54 10.94 0.66
N LEU A 153 -12.26 11.49 -0.32
CA LEU A 153 -12.10 12.87 -0.80
C LEU A 153 -13.00 13.88 -0.10
N GLU A 154 -14.10 13.44 0.55
CA GLU A 154 -15.11 14.31 1.18
C GLU A 154 -14.89 14.50 2.69
N ASP A 155 -14.05 13.71 3.33
CA ASP A 155 -13.63 13.84 4.73
C ASP A 155 -12.30 14.61 4.85
#